data_a5b1184bb5eeedc938abfe224f0ff15a
#
_entry.id   a5b1184bb5eeedc938abfe224f0ff15a
#
_cell.length_a   1.000
_cell.length_b   1.000
_cell.length_c   1.000
_cell.angle_alpha   90.00
_cell.angle_beta   90.00
_cell.angle_gamma   90.00
#
_symmetry.space_group_name_H-M   'P 1'
#
loop_
_entity.id
_entity.type
_entity.pdbx_description
1 polymer ?
#
loop_
_entity_poly.entity_id
_entity_poly.type
_entity_poly.pdbx_seq_one_letter_code
_entity_poly.pdbx_strand_id
1 'polypeptide(L)'
;MEPEMVTYKELNEQNHHITELTNVLSYLFKDRAMCDTESCCNLFQNYVNLVQQHIDTVDKNMYSDLLGSPDEKVNNVAKNFMSGSVEVKKILRDFERHWCPVKNKGELRIKDHQQFMDATDELFEIILQRIQDETEHLYPLARSLN
;
A
#
# COMPACT_ATOMS: atom_id res chain seq x y z
N MET A 1 -3.99 6.76 30.03
CA MET A 1 -2.82 6.56 29.17
C MET A 1 -3.21 6.77 27.73
N GLU A 2 -2.63 7.76 27.11
CA GLU A 2 -2.95 8.01 25.71
C GLU A 2 -2.33 6.93 24.83
N PRO A 3 -3.06 6.46 23.80
CA PRO A 3 -2.46 5.54 22.85
C PRO A 3 -1.24 6.19 22.20
N GLU A 4 -0.18 5.43 22.02
CA GLU A 4 1.00 5.91 21.33
C GLU A 4 0.63 6.35 19.92
N MET A 5 0.89 7.60 19.61
CA MET A 5 0.71 8.10 18.25
C MET A 5 1.86 7.63 17.39
N VAL A 6 1.54 7.13 16.22
CA VAL A 6 2.55 6.78 15.23
C VAL A 6 3.29 8.05 14.83
N THR A 7 4.61 8.02 14.88
CA THR A 7 5.44 9.15 14.49
C THR A 7 5.59 9.21 12.97
N TYR A 8 5.88 10.41 12.45
CA TYR A 8 6.20 10.57 11.03
C TYR A 8 7.43 9.77 10.62
N LYS A 9 8.36 9.58 11.56
CA LYS A 9 9.52 8.73 11.33
C LYS A 9 9.09 7.30 11.05
N GLU A 10 8.18 6.75 11.85
CA GLU A 10 7.66 5.39 11.67
C GLU A 10 6.92 5.24 10.35
N LEU A 11 6.10 6.23 9.97
CA LEU A 11 5.39 6.22 8.70
C LEU A 11 6.36 6.27 7.52
N ASN A 12 7.40 7.09 7.60
CA ASN A 12 8.42 7.16 6.57
C ASN A 12 9.23 5.86 6.47
N GLU A 13 9.51 5.20 7.58
CA GLU A 13 10.16 3.90 7.61
C GLU A 13 9.28 2.83 6.93
N GLN A 14 7.98 2.84 7.20
CA GLN A 14 7.03 1.96 6.53
C GLN A 14 7.02 2.21 5.01
N ASN A 15 6.97 3.47 4.61
CA ASN A 15 6.98 3.86 3.20
C ASN A 15 8.25 3.40 2.50
N HIS A 16 9.39 3.55 3.17
CA HIS A 16 10.68 3.12 2.64
C HIS A 16 10.71 1.60 2.45
N HIS A 17 10.22 0.85 3.45
CA HIS A 17 10.16 -0.61 3.39
C HIS A 17 9.23 -1.09 2.26
N ILE A 18 8.07 -0.46 2.10
CA ILE A 18 7.14 -0.77 1.01
C ILE A 18 7.80 -0.51 -0.34
N THR A 19 8.50 0.62 -0.48
CA THR A 19 9.21 0.97 -1.72
C THR A 19 10.28 -0.05 -2.07
N GLU A 20 11.10 -0.44 -1.09
CA GLU A 20 12.14 -1.46 -1.29
C GLU A 20 11.54 -2.79 -1.72
N LEU A 21 10.48 -3.23 -1.04
CA LEU A 21 9.84 -4.50 -1.33
C LEU A 21 9.16 -4.47 -2.70
N THR A 22 8.58 -3.33 -3.08
CA THR A 22 8.03 -3.12 -4.43
C THR A 22 9.10 -3.36 -5.50
N ASN A 23 10.29 -2.79 -5.29
CA ASN A 23 11.40 -2.93 -6.23
C ASN A 23 11.89 -4.38 -6.32
N VAL A 24 11.99 -5.06 -5.17
CA VAL A 24 12.39 -6.48 -5.13
C VAL A 24 11.39 -7.34 -5.89
N LEU A 25 10.10 -7.17 -5.61
CA LEU A 25 9.06 -7.95 -6.28
C LEU A 25 9.00 -7.66 -7.77
N SER A 26 9.14 -6.40 -8.16
CA SER A 26 9.18 -6.02 -9.58
C SER A 26 10.31 -6.73 -10.32
N TYR A 27 11.47 -6.84 -9.68
CA TYR A 27 12.61 -7.57 -10.23
C TYR A 27 12.32 -9.08 -10.34
N LEU A 28 11.83 -9.68 -9.26
CA LEU A 28 11.56 -11.12 -9.23
C LEU A 28 10.46 -11.53 -10.22
N PHE A 29 9.44 -10.71 -10.37
CA PHE A 29 8.30 -11.02 -11.24
C PHE A 29 8.65 -10.98 -12.73
N LYS A 30 9.77 -10.36 -13.09
CA LYS A 30 10.25 -10.38 -14.48
C LYS A 30 10.74 -11.77 -14.91
N ASP A 31 11.16 -12.59 -13.96
CA ASP A 31 11.62 -13.94 -14.21
C ASP A 31 10.49 -14.92 -13.95
N ARG A 32 9.98 -15.55 -15.01
CA ARG A 32 8.87 -16.51 -14.93
C ARG A 32 9.18 -17.65 -13.95
N ALA A 33 10.41 -18.16 -13.97
CA ALA A 33 10.82 -19.25 -13.08
C ALA A 33 10.77 -18.85 -11.61
N MET A 34 11.12 -17.60 -11.30
CA MET A 34 11.04 -17.09 -9.93
C MET A 34 9.59 -16.95 -9.46
N CYS A 35 8.68 -16.57 -10.36
CA CYS A 35 7.26 -16.44 -10.04
C CYS A 35 6.63 -17.76 -9.58
N ASP A 36 7.13 -18.90 -10.06
CA ASP A 36 6.57 -20.19 -9.75
C ASP A 36 7.04 -20.74 -8.39
N THR A 37 7.85 -19.99 -7.64
CA THR A 37 8.31 -20.41 -6.33
C THR A 37 7.34 -20.03 -5.22
N GLU A 38 7.26 -20.89 -4.19
CA GLU A 38 6.49 -20.61 -2.98
C GLU A 38 7.00 -19.34 -2.27
N SER A 39 8.33 -19.15 -2.27
CA SER A 39 8.95 -17.97 -1.67
C SER A 39 8.45 -16.68 -2.32
N CYS A 40 8.28 -16.66 -3.61
CA CYS A 40 7.80 -15.50 -4.35
C CYS A 40 6.35 -15.17 -3.97
N CYS A 41 5.48 -16.18 -3.88
CA CYS A 41 4.10 -15.99 -3.44
C CYS A 41 4.04 -15.49 -2.00
N ASN A 42 4.84 -16.08 -1.10
CA ASN A 42 4.90 -15.66 0.30
C ASN A 42 5.38 -14.21 0.44
N LEU A 43 6.38 -13.84 -0.34
CA LEU A 43 6.88 -12.46 -0.34
C LEU A 43 5.81 -11.48 -0.81
N PHE A 44 5.06 -11.87 -1.84
CA PHE A 44 3.94 -11.05 -2.33
C PHE A 44 2.84 -10.90 -1.28
N GLN A 45 2.47 -11.98 -0.59
CA GLN A 45 1.47 -11.92 0.47
C GLN A 45 1.93 -11.03 1.63
N ASN A 46 3.19 -11.10 2.01
CA ASN A 46 3.77 -10.21 3.02
C ASN A 46 3.71 -8.76 2.57
N TYR A 47 3.96 -8.50 1.29
CA TYR A 47 3.84 -7.17 0.71
C TYR A 47 2.42 -6.62 0.83
N VAL A 48 1.42 -7.41 0.45
CA VAL A 48 0.01 -7.00 0.55
C VAL A 48 -0.34 -6.67 1.99
N ASN A 49 0.05 -7.51 2.94
CA ASN A 49 -0.20 -7.29 4.36
C ASN A 49 0.49 -6.02 4.87
N LEU A 50 1.72 -5.78 4.45
CA LEU A 50 2.48 -4.59 4.85
C LEU A 50 1.80 -3.31 4.34
N VAL A 51 1.34 -3.30 3.10
CA VAL A 51 0.64 -2.14 2.52
C VAL A 51 -0.68 -1.91 3.24
N GLN A 52 -1.46 -2.97 3.49
CA GLN A 52 -2.73 -2.85 4.21
C GLN A 52 -2.53 -2.33 5.63
N GLN A 53 -1.53 -2.82 6.35
CA GLN A 53 -1.20 -2.35 7.70
C GLN A 53 -0.80 -0.88 7.70
N HIS A 54 -0.02 -0.46 6.70
CA HIS A 54 0.38 0.93 6.56
C HIS A 54 -0.84 1.83 6.33
N ILE A 55 -1.73 1.45 5.41
CA ILE A 55 -2.94 2.22 5.12
C ILE A 55 -3.83 2.31 6.37
N ASP A 56 -4.01 1.22 7.10
CA ASP A 56 -4.78 1.20 8.35
C ASP A 56 -4.16 2.13 9.39
N THR A 57 -2.83 2.16 9.49
CA THR A 57 -2.11 3.04 10.41
C THR A 57 -2.36 4.51 10.06
N VAL A 58 -2.28 4.85 8.78
CA VAL A 58 -2.57 6.21 8.31
C VAL A 58 -4.02 6.58 8.60
N ASP A 59 -4.97 5.70 8.26
CA ASP A 59 -6.39 5.94 8.48
C ASP A 59 -6.70 6.19 9.96
N LYS A 60 -6.05 5.46 10.84
CA LYS A 60 -6.29 5.54 12.28
C LYS A 60 -5.70 6.80 12.91
N ASN A 61 -4.57 7.31 12.39
CA ASN A 61 -3.79 8.34 13.08
C ASN A 61 -3.78 9.71 12.40
N MET A 62 -4.15 9.81 11.12
CA MET A 62 -3.93 11.03 10.34
C MET A 62 -5.16 11.89 10.13
N TYR A 63 -6.36 11.31 10.12
CA TYR A 63 -7.53 12.03 9.60
C TYR A 63 -8.34 12.79 10.65
N SER A 64 -8.27 12.40 11.91
CA SER A 64 -9.08 12.99 12.96
C SER A 64 -8.91 14.50 13.04
N ASP A 65 -7.67 14.97 13.12
CA ASP A 65 -7.36 16.39 13.24
C ASP A 65 -7.70 17.15 11.96
N LEU A 66 -7.46 16.52 10.80
CA LEU A 66 -7.76 17.12 9.50
C LEU A 66 -9.26 17.30 9.32
N LEU A 67 -10.06 16.31 9.72
CA LEU A 67 -11.51 16.39 9.63
C LEU A 67 -12.10 17.39 10.62
N GLY A 68 -11.43 17.61 11.74
CA GLY A 68 -11.83 18.60 12.74
C GLY A 68 -11.44 20.03 12.40
N SER A 69 -10.66 20.24 11.35
CA SER A 69 -10.23 21.59 10.95
C SER A 69 -11.41 22.42 10.42
N PRO A 70 -11.48 23.73 10.75
CA PRO A 70 -12.47 24.61 10.15
C PRO A 70 -12.23 24.92 8.67
N ASP A 71 -11.04 24.61 8.16
CA ASP A 71 -10.69 24.83 6.75
C ASP A 71 -11.24 23.70 5.89
N GLU A 72 -12.18 24.04 5.01
CA GLU A 72 -12.82 23.10 4.11
C GLU A 72 -11.82 22.39 3.17
N LYS A 73 -10.76 23.09 2.75
CA LYS A 73 -9.73 22.51 1.88
C LYS A 73 -9.00 21.40 2.59
N VAL A 74 -8.69 21.58 3.88
CA VAL A 74 -8.05 20.56 4.72
C VAL A 74 -8.96 19.33 4.86
N ASN A 75 -10.24 19.56 5.14
CA ASN A 75 -11.22 18.47 5.22
C ASN A 75 -11.29 17.67 3.92
N ASN A 76 -11.29 18.36 2.78
CA ASN A 76 -11.39 17.71 1.46
C ASN A 76 -10.16 16.85 1.16
N VAL A 77 -8.97 17.29 1.55
CA VAL A 77 -7.76 16.48 1.40
C VAL A 77 -7.89 15.18 2.19
N ALA A 78 -8.32 15.28 3.47
CA ALA A 78 -8.54 14.09 4.30
C ALA A 78 -9.56 13.14 3.68
N LYS A 79 -10.69 13.65 3.23
CA LYS A 79 -11.74 12.83 2.61
C LYS A 79 -11.27 12.12 1.36
N ASN A 80 -10.46 12.81 0.54
CA ASN A 80 -9.90 12.21 -0.68
C ASN A 80 -8.93 11.07 -0.35
N PHE A 81 -8.07 11.25 0.66
CA PHE A 81 -7.17 10.18 1.11
C PHE A 81 -7.93 9.00 1.71
N MET A 82 -8.97 9.26 2.50
CA MET A 82 -9.82 8.21 3.08
C MET A 82 -10.50 7.39 1.98
N SER A 83 -11.04 8.06 0.98
CA SER A 83 -11.66 7.42 -0.17
C SER A 83 -10.65 6.57 -0.96
N GLY A 84 -9.45 7.11 -1.16
CA GLY A 84 -8.34 6.41 -1.79
C GLY A 84 -7.89 5.18 -1.01
N SER A 85 -7.90 5.26 0.32
CA SER A 85 -7.57 4.11 1.19
C SER A 85 -8.51 2.93 0.94
N VAL A 86 -9.80 3.19 0.86
CA VAL A 86 -10.81 2.14 0.58
C VAL A 86 -10.54 1.51 -0.77
N GLU A 87 -10.26 2.32 -1.78
CA GLU A 87 -10.01 1.86 -3.13
C GLU A 87 -8.74 1.03 -3.25
N VAL A 88 -7.64 1.48 -2.65
CA VAL A 88 -6.37 0.73 -2.68
C VAL A 88 -6.51 -0.62 -1.99
N LYS A 89 -7.17 -0.67 -0.84
CA LYS A 89 -7.42 -1.93 -0.13
C LYS A 89 -8.23 -2.90 -0.98
N LYS A 90 -9.23 -2.40 -1.70
CA LYS A 90 -10.04 -3.22 -2.59
C LYS A 90 -9.19 -3.77 -3.75
N ILE A 91 -8.38 -2.93 -4.37
CA ILE A 91 -7.49 -3.32 -5.46
C ILE A 91 -6.53 -4.43 -4.99
N LEU A 92 -5.94 -4.27 -3.81
CA LEU A 92 -5.04 -5.26 -3.23
C LEU A 92 -5.73 -6.61 -3.02
N ARG A 93 -6.93 -6.61 -2.45
CA ARG A 93 -7.70 -7.84 -2.20
C ARG A 93 -8.09 -8.54 -3.50
N ASP A 94 -8.54 -7.78 -4.48
CA ASP A 94 -8.95 -8.32 -5.77
C ASP A 94 -7.74 -8.91 -6.50
N PHE A 95 -6.60 -8.23 -6.43
CA PHE A 95 -5.35 -8.70 -7.01
C PHE A 95 -4.89 -10.01 -6.37
N GLU A 96 -4.91 -10.07 -5.04
CA GLU A 96 -4.50 -11.28 -4.29
C GLU A 96 -5.41 -12.46 -4.63
N ARG A 97 -6.72 -12.26 -4.69
CA ARG A 97 -7.67 -13.32 -5.05
C ARG A 97 -7.43 -13.86 -6.45
N HIS A 98 -7.07 -12.98 -7.37
CA HIS A 98 -6.89 -13.36 -8.78
C HIS A 98 -5.57 -14.08 -9.00
N TRP A 99 -4.48 -13.56 -8.44
CA TRP A 99 -3.13 -14.03 -8.77
C TRP A 99 -2.51 -14.94 -7.72
N CYS A 100 -2.87 -14.78 -6.44
CA CYS A 100 -2.28 -15.57 -5.35
C CYS A 100 -3.38 -16.00 -4.36
N PRO A 101 -4.39 -16.76 -4.81
CA PRO A 101 -5.45 -17.20 -3.91
C PRO A 101 -4.92 -18.19 -2.88
N VAL A 102 -5.45 -18.13 -1.67
CA VAL A 102 -5.10 -19.05 -0.57
C VAL A 102 -5.25 -20.50 -0.97
N LYS A 103 -6.22 -20.80 -1.86
CA LYS A 103 -6.50 -22.14 -2.36
C LYS A 103 -5.34 -22.76 -3.17
N ASN A 104 -4.43 -21.95 -3.68
CA ASN A 104 -3.32 -22.43 -4.50
C ASN A 104 -2.09 -22.87 -3.70
N LYS A 105 -2.19 -22.93 -2.37
CA LYS A 105 -1.13 -23.46 -1.48
C LYS A 105 0.25 -22.84 -1.72
N GLY A 106 0.30 -21.53 -1.85
CA GLY A 106 1.57 -20.81 -2.01
C GLY A 106 2.05 -20.68 -3.44
N GLU A 107 1.21 -21.00 -4.43
CA GLU A 107 1.56 -20.79 -5.83
C GLU A 107 0.79 -19.65 -6.44
N LEU A 108 1.47 -18.82 -7.23
CA LEU A 108 0.83 -17.78 -8.02
C LEU A 108 0.09 -18.43 -9.21
N ARG A 109 -1.10 -17.88 -9.50
CA ARG A 109 -1.90 -18.37 -10.64
C ARG A 109 -1.55 -17.57 -11.89
N ILE A 110 -0.48 -17.95 -12.56
CA ILE A 110 0.01 -17.27 -13.74
C ILE A 110 -0.13 -18.16 -14.97
N LYS A 111 -1.04 -17.79 -15.88
CA LYS A 111 -1.18 -18.45 -17.18
C LYS A 111 -0.42 -17.70 -18.26
N ASP A 112 -0.48 -16.39 -18.24
CA ASP A 112 0.18 -15.49 -19.16
C ASP A 112 1.10 -14.58 -18.35
N HIS A 113 2.41 -14.79 -18.49
CA HIS A 113 3.42 -14.07 -17.71
C HIS A 113 3.42 -12.57 -18.06
N GLN A 114 3.22 -12.21 -19.32
CA GLN A 114 3.19 -10.81 -19.71
C GLN A 114 1.98 -10.11 -19.09
N GLN A 115 0.84 -10.76 -19.08
CA GLN A 115 -0.36 -10.21 -18.44
C GLN A 115 -0.15 -10.01 -16.94
N PHE A 116 0.52 -10.96 -16.29
CA PHE A 116 0.86 -10.86 -14.86
C PHE A 116 1.81 -9.68 -14.61
N MET A 117 2.85 -9.53 -15.44
CA MET A 117 3.81 -8.42 -15.32
C MET A 117 3.12 -7.07 -15.50
N ASP A 118 2.26 -6.94 -16.51
CA ASP A 118 1.52 -5.71 -16.75
C ASP A 118 0.61 -5.35 -15.58
N ALA A 119 -0.08 -6.36 -15.02
CA ALA A 119 -0.96 -6.16 -13.88
C ALA A 119 -0.18 -5.77 -12.61
N THR A 120 0.97 -6.40 -12.37
CA THR A 120 1.80 -6.05 -11.20
C THR A 120 2.44 -4.68 -11.34
N ASP A 121 2.88 -4.30 -12.53
CA ASP A 121 3.44 -2.97 -12.77
C ASP A 121 2.40 -1.90 -12.48
N GLU A 122 1.16 -2.10 -12.91
CA GLU A 122 0.05 -1.19 -12.62
C GLU A 122 -0.24 -1.10 -11.13
N LEU A 123 -0.28 -2.23 -10.43
CA LEU A 123 -0.49 -2.27 -8.98
C LEU A 123 0.62 -1.53 -8.24
N PHE A 124 1.87 -1.79 -8.59
CA PHE A 124 3.02 -1.16 -7.94
C PHE A 124 3.04 0.34 -8.18
N GLU A 125 2.68 0.78 -9.37
CA GLU A 125 2.58 2.21 -9.71
C GLU A 125 1.53 2.91 -8.83
N ILE A 126 0.37 2.30 -8.65
CA ILE A 126 -0.69 2.82 -7.79
C ILE A 126 -0.20 2.96 -6.34
N ILE A 127 0.49 1.94 -5.82
CA ILE A 127 0.99 1.95 -4.44
C ILE A 127 2.08 2.99 -4.25
N LEU A 128 3.05 3.06 -5.16
CA LEU A 128 4.14 4.05 -5.09
C LEU A 128 3.60 5.46 -5.20
N GLN A 129 2.61 5.69 -6.05
CA GLN A 129 1.96 7.01 -6.18
C GLN A 129 1.24 7.39 -4.88
N ARG A 130 0.56 6.43 -4.24
CA ARG A 130 -0.10 6.67 -2.94
C ARG A 130 0.91 7.10 -1.88
N ILE A 131 2.05 6.42 -1.81
CA ILE A 131 3.12 6.74 -0.86
C ILE A 131 3.67 8.14 -1.11
N GLN A 132 3.90 8.48 -2.37
CA GLN A 132 4.38 9.80 -2.75
C GLN A 132 3.37 10.88 -2.35
N ASP A 133 2.09 10.67 -2.61
CA ASP A 133 1.03 11.60 -2.26
C ASP A 133 0.94 11.80 -0.74
N GLU A 134 1.07 10.74 0.04
CA GLU A 134 1.09 10.85 1.50
C GLU A 134 2.25 11.71 1.99
N THR A 135 3.43 11.45 1.45
CA THR A 135 4.65 12.16 1.84
C THR A 135 4.62 13.63 1.45
N GLU A 136 4.10 13.93 0.26
CA GLU A 136 4.11 15.29 -0.29
C GLU A 136 2.91 16.14 0.16
N HIS A 137 1.74 15.52 0.38
CA HIS A 137 0.49 16.27 0.58
C HIS A 137 -0.20 15.98 1.90
N LEU A 138 -0.13 14.76 2.43
CA LEU A 138 -0.84 14.41 3.66
C LEU A 138 -0.02 14.70 4.91
N TYR A 139 1.20 14.20 4.99
CA TYR A 139 2.03 14.35 6.19
C TYR A 139 2.36 15.81 6.50
N PRO A 140 2.76 16.64 5.50
CA PRO A 140 3.02 18.04 5.78
C PRO A 140 1.77 18.77 6.28
N LEU A 141 0.61 18.45 5.73
CA LEU A 141 -0.66 19.05 6.15
C LEU A 141 -1.00 18.67 7.59
N ALA A 142 -0.89 17.38 7.92
CA ALA A 142 -1.16 16.90 9.27
C ALA A 142 -0.20 17.54 10.30
N ARG A 143 1.08 17.68 9.95
CA ARG A 143 2.07 18.34 10.82
C ARG A 143 1.76 19.80 11.05
N SER A 144 1.19 20.49 10.07
CA SER A 144 0.88 21.92 10.18
C SER A 144 -0.23 22.19 11.19
N LEU A 145 -1.03 21.19 11.57
CA LEU A 145 -2.12 21.31 12.53
C LEU A 145 -1.72 21.01 13.97
N ASN A 146 -0.53 20.50 14.18
CA ASN A 146 -0.04 20.13 15.52
C ASN A 146 0.82 21.22 16.14
#